data_7966e92e8ab135a6a31f5cc054fa283b
#
_entry.id   7966e92e8ab135a6a31f5cc054fa283b
#
_cell.length_a   1.000
_cell.length_b   1.000
_cell.length_c   1.000
_cell.angle_alpha   90.00
_cell.angle_beta   90.00
_cell.angle_gamma   90.00
#
_symmetry.space_group_name_H-M   'P 1'
#
loop_
_entity.id
_entity.type
_entity.pdbx_description
1 polymer ?
#
loop_
_entity_poly.entity_id
_entity_poly.type
_entity_poly.pdbx_seq_one_letter_code
_entity_poly.pdbx_strand_id
1 'polypeptide(L)'
;RDRLRSRGLGDVYKRQGFYKGVRVMALSTGLGGPSTAVAVEELAKLGVSHMIRIGSCGALQRGIHVGDLVLVNGTVRNDGTSRTYIEDGYPAVADFSLLVACKDAVESIRVPYHIGIARTHDSFYTDEKDEIYAYWKKKGIIASDMETAALYVAGRLRGVKCASILNVVVASEDDLQEQINHYTDGENMASQGEKNEILTALEAFVRINKSTTE
;
A
#
# COMPACT_ATOMS: atom_id res chain seq x y z
N ARG A 1 16.17 -0.45 -24.36
CA ARG A 1 15.78 -1.49 -23.37
C ARG A 1 17.01 -1.80 -22.51
N ASP A 2 17.34 -0.95 -21.54
CA ASP A 2 18.48 -1.19 -20.65
C ASP A 2 18.02 -2.00 -19.45
N ARG A 3 18.40 -3.27 -19.40
CA ARG A 3 18.30 -4.09 -18.19
C ARG A 3 19.43 -3.70 -17.25
N LEU A 4 19.16 -2.82 -16.32
CA LEU A 4 20.08 -2.61 -15.20
C LEU A 4 20.00 -3.82 -14.26
N ARG A 5 21.03 -4.65 -14.26
CA ARG A 5 21.23 -5.70 -13.25
C ARG A 5 21.74 -5.02 -11.98
N SER A 6 20.90 -4.92 -10.94
CA SER A 6 21.36 -4.55 -9.61
C SER A 6 22.01 -5.79 -8.97
N ARG A 7 23.26 -5.67 -8.52
CA ARG A 7 23.87 -6.61 -7.58
C ARG A 7 23.46 -6.17 -6.17
N GLY A 8 22.48 -6.81 -5.59
CA GLY A 8 21.99 -6.61 -4.24
C GLY A 8 21.29 -7.86 -3.74
N LEU A 9 21.24 -8.04 -2.44
CA LEU A 9 20.65 -9.18 -1.73
C LEU A 9 19.20 -9.44 -2.16
N GLY A 10 18.95 -10.63 -2.75
CA GLY A 10 17.62 -11.14 -3.04
C GLY A 10 17.01 -10.65 -4.37
N ASP A 11 15.92 -11.29 -4.76
CA ASP A 11 15.19 -11.09 -6.01
C ASP A 11 14.43 -9.74 -6.08
N VAL A 12 15.17 -8.64 -6.04
CA VAL A 12 14.61 -7.30 -6.20
C VAL A 12 14.48 -6.98 -7.68
N TYR A 13 13.29 -7.11 -8.22
CA TYR A 13 12.98 -6.64 -9.57
C TYR A 13 12.80 -5.13 -9.56
N LYS A 14 13.71 -4.43 -10.23
CA LYS A 14 13.66 -2.97 -10.40
C LYS A 14 13.42 -2.61 -11.87
N ARG A 15 12.43 -1.76 -12.11
CA ARG A 15 12.15 -1.17 -13.42
C ARG A 15 12.12 0.35 -13.31
N GLN A 16 12.68 1.02 -14.32
CA GLN A 16 12.64 2.48 -14.43
C GLN A 16 12.09 2.89 -15.79
N GLY A 17 11.42 4.03 -15.82
CA GLY A 17 10.85 4.55 -17.05
C GLY A 17 10.26 5.94 -16.86
N PHE A 18 9.54 6.39 -17.89
CA PHE A 18 8.78 7.63 -17.87
C PHE A 18 7.29 7.30 -18.04
N TYR A 19 6.47 7.94 -17.25
CA TYR A 19 5.02 7.94 -17.41
C TYR A 19 4.52 9.36 -17.55
N LYS A 20 3.92 9.70 -18.69
CA LYS A 20 3.46 11.07 -19.02
C LYS A 20 4.51 12.15 -18.70
N GLY A 21 5.78 11.89 -19.03
CA GLY A 21 6.90 12.81 -18.81
C GLY A 21 7.50 12.81 -17.40
N VAL A 22 6.90 12.10 -16.45
CA VAL A 22 7.42 11.94 -15.07
C VAL A 22 8.30 10.70 -15.01
N ARG A 23 9.52 10.85 -14.45
CA ARG A 23 10.42 9.73 -14.21
C ARG A 23 9.92 8.92 -13.02
N VAL A 24 9.67 7.64 -13.24
CA VAL A 24 9.17 6.71 -12.23
C VAL A 24 10.03 5.46 -12.13
N MET A 25 10.01 4.84 -10.97
CA MET A 25 10.65 3.57 -10.70
C MET A 25 9.68 2.65 -9.96
N ALA A 26 9.62 1.38 -10.37
CA ALA A 26 8.93 0.33 -9.65
C ALA A 26 9.96 -0.67 -9.09
N LEU A 27 9.75 -1.10 -7.87
CA LEU A 27 10.63 -1.99 -7.12
C LEU A 27 9.77 -2.97 -6.32
N SER A 28 10.08 -4.27 -6.38
CA SER A 28 9.51 -5.23 -5.43
C SER A 28 10.29 -5.22 -4.12
N THR A 29 9.59 -5.14 -3.00
CA THR A 29 10.19 -5.19 -1.66
C THR A 29 10.08 -6.57 -1.00
N GLY A 30 9.40 -7.53 -1.65
CA GLY A 30 9.05 -8.80 -1.01
C GLY A 30 7.94 -8.61 0.04
N LEU A 31 7.87 -9.51 1.02
CA LEU A 31 6.87 -9.50 2.08
C LEU A 31 7.43 -8.91 3.38
N GLY A 32 6.61 -8.10 4.04
CA GLY A 32 6.80 -7.66 5.42
C GLY A 32 7.62 -6.39 5.61
N GLY A 33 7.51 -5.86 6.83
CA GLY A 33 8.12 -4.61 7.24
C GLY A 33 9.64 -4.55 7.06
N PRO A 34 10.43 -5.57 7.47
CA PRO A 34 11.90 -5.52 7.39
C PRO A 34 12.43 -5.27 5.99
N SER A 35 11.94 -6.00 4.99
CA SER A 35 12.38 -5.83 3.60
C SER A 35 11.94 -4.48 3.02
N THR A 36 10.72 -4.03 3.35
CA THR A 36 10.23 -2.71 2.97
C THR A 36 11.09 -1.60 3.57
N ALA A 37 11.44 -1.69 4.84
CA ALA A 37 12.27 -0.69 5.50
C ALA A 37 13.66 -0.58 4.88
N VAL A 38 14.31 -1.69 4.52
CA VAL A 38 15.59 -1.69 3.81
C VAL A 38 15.46 -0.95 2.47
N ALA A 39 14.41 -1.25 1.69
CA ALA A 39 14.17 -0.56 0.42
C ALA A 39 13.94 0.95 0.59
N VAL A 40 13.18 1.36 1.60
CA VAL A 40 12.94 2.78 1.91
C VAL A 40 14.25 3.50 2.25
N GLU A 41 15.10 2.90 3.10
CA GLU A 41 16.39 3.47 3.48
C GLU A 41 17.32 3.65 2.27
N GLU A 42 17.43 2.63 1.43
CA GLU A 42 18.29 2.69 0.24
C GLU A 42 17.78 3.71 -0.78
N LEU A 43 16.48 3.74 -1.04
CA LEU A 43 15.86 4.68 -1.96
C LEU A 43 15.97 6.14 -1.46
N ALA A 44 15.81 6.37 -0.16
CA ALA A 44 15.99 7.70 0.44
C ALA A 44 17.43 8.20 0.25
N LYS A 45 18.45 7.34 0.46
CA LYS A 45 19.87 7.66 0.19
C LYS A 45 20.14 7.97 -1.27
N LEU A 46 19.36 7.41 -2.20
CA LEU A 46 19.44 7.70 -3.64
C LEU A 46 18.68 8.96 -4.03
N GLY A 47 18.08 9.70 -3.08
CA GLY A 47 17.38 10.95 -3.31
C GLY A 47 15.92 10.79 -3.78
N VAL A 48 15.31 9.62 -3.58
CA VAL A 48 13.88 9.43 -3.86
C VAL A 48 13.07 10.22 -2.84
N SER A 49 12.23 11.13 -3.29
CA SER A 49 11.45 12.05 -2.45
C SER A 49 10.00 11.63 -2.22
N HIS A 50 9.46 10.78 -3.09
CA HIS A 50 8.07 10.31 -3.03
C HIS A 50 8.01 8.81 -3.25
N MET A 51 7.28 8.09 -2.40
CA MET A 51 7.08 6.65 -2.50
C MET A 51 5.61 6.31 -2.35
N ILE A 52 5.07 5.53 -3.27
CA ILE A 52 3.73 4.95 -3.18
C ILE A 52 3.88 3.44 -3.14
N ARG A 53 3.43 2.82 -2.04
CA ARG A 53 3.25 1.39 -1.97
C ARG A 53 2.00 1.01 -2.73
N ILE A 54 2.12 0.02 -3.59
CA ILE A 54 1.00 -0.72 -4.17
C ILE A 54 1.11 -2.17 -3.71
N GLY A 55 0.00 -2.82 -3.43
CA GLY A 55 0.00 -4.22 -2.98
C GLY A 55 -1.33 -4.68 -2.42
N SER A 56 -1.40 -5.94 -2.04
CA SER A 56 -2.63 -6.57 -1.57
C SER A 56 -2.96 -6.27 -0.11
N CYS A 57 -4.25 -6.36 0.23
CA CYS A 57 -4.75 -6.35 1.60
C CYS A 57 -5.97 -7.26 1.77
N GLY A 58 -6.28 -7.60 3.02
CA GLY A 58 -7.57 -8.15 3.41
C GLY A 58 -8.49 -7.04 3.94
N ALA A 59 -9.75 -7.01 3.50
CA ALA A 59 -10.74 -6.09 4.03
C ALA A 59 -11.27 -6.56 5.39
N LEU A 60 -11.54 -5.62 6.30
CA LEU A 60 -12.12 -5.89 7.61
C LEU A 60 -13.56 -5.40 7.75
N GLN A 61 -14.03 -4.52 6.89
CA GLN A 61 -15.38 -3.94 6.93
C GLN A 61 -16.27 -4.50 5.83
N ARG A 62 -17.59 -4.53 6.07
CA ARG A 62 -18.60 -4.81 5.05
C ARG A 62 -18.62 -3.74 3.98
N GLY A 63 -18.99 -4.10 2.77
CA GLY A 63 -19.09 -3.17 1.64
C GLY A 63 -17.75 -2.78 1.03
N ILE A 64 -16.67 -3.47 1.41
CA ILE A 64 -15.36 -3.38 0.76
C ILE A 64 -15.12 -4.69 0.02
N HIS A 65 -15.12 -4.68 -1.31
CA HIS A 65 -15.15 -5.86 -2.14
C HIS A 65 -13.78 -6.18 -2.75
N VAL A 66 -13.61 -7.40 -3.21
CA VAL A 66 -12.40 -7.80 -3.95
C VAL A 66 -12.25 -6.93 -5.21
N GLY A 67 -11.05 -6.39 -5.42
CA GLY A 67 -10.74 -5.47 -6.51
C GLY A 67 -10.94 -3.98 -6.19
N ASP A 68 -11.60 -3.65 -5.06
CA ASP A 68 -11.65 -2.27 -4.56
C ASP A 68 -10.27 -1.81 -4.11
N LEU A 69 -10.01 -0.51 -4.20
CA LEU A 69 -8.78 0.07 -3.70
C LEU A 69 -8.97 0.69 -2.32
N VAL A 70 -7.98 0.49 -1.45
CA VAL A 70 -7.89 1.15 -0.14
C VAL A 70 -6.75 2.14 -0.15
N LEU A 71 -7.05 3.43 -0.03
CA LEU A 71 -6.08 4.51 0.20
C LEU A 71 -5.88 4.66 1.71
N VAL A 72 -4.72 4.25 2.19
CA VAL A 72 -4.44 4.20 3.63
C VAL A 72 -4.01 5.58 4.12
N ASN A 73 -4.87 6.24 4.93
CA ASN A 73 -4.53 7.52 5.53
C ASN A 73 -3.67 7.40 6.79
N GLY A 74 -3.72 6.26 7.46
CA GLY A 74 -2.90 5.90 8.60
C GLY A 74 -3.00 4.40 8.87
N THR A 75 -2.07 3.86 9.65
CA THR A 75 -2.10 2.44 9.99
C THR A 75 -1.72 2.18 11.44
N VAL A 76 -2.35 1.16 12.02
CA VAL A 76 -2.00 0.64 13.33
C VAL A 76 -0.67 -0.10 13.22
N ARG A 77 0.28 0.26 14.07
CA ARG A 77 1.63 -0.32 14.12
C ARG A 77 1.66 -1.61 14.94
N ASN A 78 1.08 -2.69 14.37
CA ASN A 78 1.19 -4.03 14.97
C ASN A 78 2.36 -4.85 14.41
N ASP A 79 3.29 -4.19 13.73
CA ASP A 79 4.54 -4.75 13.20
C ASP A 79 5.72 -4.50 14.15
N GLY A 80 6.72 -5.35 14.14
CA GLY A 80 7.95 -5.17 14.88
C GLY A 80 8.87 -4.13 14.25
N THR A 81 8.91 -4.04 12.92
CA THR A 81 9.85 -3.18 12.19
C THR A 81 9.67 -1.72 12.52
N SER A 82 8.46 -1.17 12.40
CA SER A 82 8.23 0.24 12.69
C SER A 82 8.55 0.62 14.13
N ARG A 83 8.39 -0.32 15.07
CA ARG A 83 8.72 -0.15 16.49
C ARG A 83 10.22 -0.08 16.77
N THR A 84 11.05 -0.70 15.93
CA THR A 84 12.51 -0.59 16.05
C THR A 84 13.06 0.75 15.58
N TYR A 85 12.28 1.49 14.76
CA TYR A 85 12.65 2.80 14.26
C TYR A 85 12.34 3.93 15.25
N ILE A 86 11.25 3.81 15.98
CA ILE A 86 10.77 4.85 16.90
C ILE A 86 9.69 4.27 17.83
N GLU A 87 9.51 4.89 19.00
CA GLU A 87 8.56 4.47 20.03
C GLU A 87 7.11 4.35 19.55
N ASP A 88 6.30 3.57 20.26
CA ASP A 88 4.91 3.20 19.88
C ASP A 88 3.97 4.39 19.69
N GLY A 89 4.17 5.49 20.41
CA GLY A 89 3.35 6.71 20.31
C GLY A 89 3.53 7.49 19.00
N TYR A 90 4.56 7.20 18.21
CA TYR A 90 4.79 7.86 16.92
C TYR A 90 3.77 7.39 15.85
N PRO A 91 3.05 8.31 15.18
CA PRO A 91 2.00 7.90 14.24
C PRO A 91 2.56 7.42 12.90
N ALA A 92 2.00 6.33 12.39
CA ALA A 92 2.21 5.88 11.01
C ALA A 92 1.10 6.43 10.10
N VAL A 93 1.36 7.57 9.45
CA VAL A 93 0.38 8.28 8.63
C VAL A 93 0.95 8.63 7.26
N ALA A 94 0.07 8.66 6.26
CA ALA A 94 0.41 9.09 4.91
C ALA A 94 0.86 10.55 4.86
N ASP A 95 1.67 10.91 3.86
CA ASP A 95 1.82 12.30 3.49
C ASP A 95 0.51 12.82 2.90
N PHE A 96 0.00 13.92 3.45
CA PHE A 96 -1.31 14.45 3.08
C PHE A 96 -1.38 14.85 1.61
N SER A 97 -0.36 15.52 1.09
CA SER A 97 -0.36 15.97 -0.31
C SER A 97 -0.33 14.79 -1.30
N LEU A 98 0.43 13.76 -0.96
CA LEU A 98 0.51 12.55 -1.78
C LEU A 98 -0.78 11.71 -1.69
N LEU A 99 -1.41 11.63 -0.51
CA LEU A 99 -2.71 10.96 -0.34
C LEU A 99 -3.80 11.66 -1.16
N VAL A 100 -3.84 12.99 -1.16
CA VAL A 100 -4.78 13.77 -2.01
C VAL A 100 -4.52 13.49 -3.48
N ALA A 101 -3.27 13.46 -3.93
CA ALA A 101 -2.94 13.11 -5.31
C ALA A 101 -3.40 11.69 -5.68
N CYS A 102 -3.27 10.71 -4.77
CA CYS A 102 -3.80 9.36 -4.96
C CYS A 102 -5.33 9.34 -5.06
N LYS A 103 -6.02 10.11 -4.19
CA LYS A 103 -7.47 10.24 -4.23
C LYS A 103 -7.95 10.83 -5.56
N ASP A 104 -7.38 11.95 -5.98
CA ASP A 104 -7.76 12.58 -7.24
C ASP A 104 -7.44 11.70 -8.46
N ALA A 105 -6.38 10.87 -8.36
CA ALA A 105 -6.04 9.90 -9.38
C ALA A 105 -7.09 8.80 -9.48
N VAL A 106 -7.46 8.15 -8.38
CA VAL A 106 -8.45 7.06 -8.37
C VAL A 106 -9.82 7.54 -8.84
N GLU A 107 -10.24 8.75 -8.44
CA GLU A 107 -11.49 9.35 -8.92
C GLU A 107 -11.49 9.58 -10.43
N SER A 108 -10.36 10.00 -11.00
CA SER A 108 -10.24 10.23 -12.44
C SER A 108 -10.33 8.97 -13.29
N ILE A 109 -9.93 7.82 -12.74
CA ILE A 109 -10.06 6.53 -13.42
C ILE A 109 -11.37 5.81 -13.10
N ARG A 110 -12.18 6.36 -12.18
CA ARG A 110 -13.53 5.92 -11.84
C ARG A 110 -13.62 4.47 -11.36
N VAL A 111 -12.71 4.07 -10.47
CA VAL A 111 -12.73 2.75 -9.82
C VAL A 111 -13.23 2.88 -8.38
N PRO A 112 -13.87 1.82 -7.83
CA PRO A 112 -14.27 1.81 -6.44
C PRO A 112 -13.06 1.96 -5.50
N TYR A 113 -13.19 2.80 -4.48
CA TYR A 113 -12.13 2.99 -3.50
C TYR A 113 -12.68 3.39 -2.13
N HIS A 114 -11.87 3.14 -1.11
CA HIS A 114 -12.13 3.49 0.28
C HIS A 114 -10.93 4.24 0.86
N ILE A 115 -11.16 5.17 1.79
CA ILE A 115 -10.09 5.84 2.52
C ILE A 115 -10.27 5.54 3.99
N GLY A 116 -9.22 5.06 4.66
CA GLY A 116 -9.32 4.77 6.09
C GLY A 116 -8.04 4.24 6.69
N ILE A 117 -8.15 3.84 7.96
CA ILE A 117 -7.04 3.31 8.74
C ILE A 117 -6.90 1.82 8.47
N ALA A 118 -5.68 1.39 8.11
CA ALA A 118 -5.32 -0.02 8.02
C ALA A 118 -4.69 -0.52 9.33
N ARG A 119 -4.41 -1.81 9.38
CA ARG A 119 -3.57 -2.45 10.39
C ARG A 119 -2.40 -3.14 9.70
N THR A 120 -1.18 -2.77 10.04
CA THR A 120 0.02 -3.47 9.59
C THR A 120 0.50 -4.46 10.65
N HIS A 121 0.80 -5.70 10.24
CA HIS A 121 1.26 -6.77 11.14
C HIS A 121 2.27 -7.69 10.46
N ASP A 122 2.96 -8.54 11.25
CA ASP A 122 4.05 -9.41 10.75
C ASP A 122 3.63 -10.86 10.50
N SER A 123 2.52 -11.32 11.06
CA SER A 123 2.08 -12.71 10.95
C SER A 123 0.95 -12.87 9.94
N PHE A 124 1.24 -13.47 8.78
CA PHE A 124 0.21 -13.82 7.80
C PHE A 124 -0.69 -14.96 8.30
N TYR A 125 -0.09 -15.94 8.96
CA TYR A 125 -0.79 -17.05 9.61
C TYR A 125 -0.72 -16.88 11.13
N THR A 126 -1.88 -16.91 11.80
CA THR A 126 -2.00 -16.88 13.27
C THR A 126 -3.24 -17.66 13.67
N ASP A 127 -3.15 -18.35 14.81
CA ASP A 127 -4.26 -19.16 15.34
C ASP A 127 -5.44 -18.29 15.82
N GLU A 128 -5.15 -17.06 16.26
CA GLU A 128 -6.17 -16.11 16.74
C GLU A 128 -6.68 -15.15 15.65
N LYS A 129 -6.59 -15.51 14.38
CA LYS A 129 -6.94 -14.62 13.25
C LYS A 129 -8.33 -14.02 13.39
N ASP A 130 -9.33 -14.82 13.66
CA ASP A 130 -10.73 -14.40 13.70
C ASP A 130 -11.01 -13.44 14.86
N GLU A 131 -10.42 -13.70 16.03
CA GLU A 131 -10.52 -12.84 17.21
C GLU A 131 -9.84 -11.47 16.95
N ILE A 132 -8.64 -11.49 16.36
CA ILE A 132 -7.89 -10.29 16.01
C ILE A 132 -8.66 -9.44 14.99
N TYR A 133 -9.22 -10.06 13.96
CA TYR A 133 -9.99 -9.37 12.93
C TYR A 133 -11.28 -8.79 13.50
N ALA A 134 -12.03 -9.54 14.30
CA ALA A 134 -13.22 -9.06 14.99
C ALA A 134 -12.92 -7.88 15.93
N TYR A 135 -11.80 -7.92 16.64
CA TYR A 135 -11.38 -6.81 17.50
C TYR A 135 -11.12 -5.52 16.69
N TRP A 136 -10.31 -5.61 15.63
CA TRP A 136 -9.95 -4.43 14.84
C TRP A 136 -11.11 -3.92 13.98
N LYS A 137 -11.97 -4.80 13.50
CA LYS A 137 -13.22 -4.45 12.84
C LYS A 137 -14.10 -3.55 13.72
N LYS A 138 -14.28 -3.90 15.01
CA LYS A 138 -15.02 -3.09 16.00
C LYS A 138 -14.38 -1.72 16.25
N LYS A 139 -13.09 -1.56 15.96
CA LYS A 139 -12.36 -0.29 16.10
C LYS A 139 -12.36 0.56 14.82
N GLY A 140 -13.08 0.14 13.79
CA GLY A 140 -13.20 0.88 12.55
C GLY A 140 -12.00 0.74 11.60
N ILE A 141 -11.11 -0.23 11.84
CA ILE A 141 -10.04 -0.54 10.90
C ILE A 141 -10.64 -1.17 9.65
N ILE A 142 -10.25 -0.68 8.47
CA ILE A 142 -10.89 -1.08 7.20
C ILE A 142 -10.13 -2.15 6.43
N ALA A 143 -8.81 -2.23 6.60
CA ALA A 143 -7.96 -3.18 5.88
C ALA A 143 -6.78 -3.65 6.74
N SER A 144 -6.14 -4.72 6.31
CA SER A 144 -4.94 -5.29 6.95
C SER A 144 -3.88 -5.61 5.91
N ASP A 145 -2.64 -5.19 6.18
CA ASP A 145 -1.45 -5.44 5.34
C ASP A 145 -0.22 -5.76 6.19
N MET A 146 0.96 -5.85 5.57
CA MET A 146 2.20 -6.21 6.27
C MET A 146 3.34 -5.19 6.09
N GLU A 147 3.15 -4.06 5.39
CA GLU A 147 4.25 -3.16 5.00
C GLU A 147 4.00 -1.67 5.26
N THR A 148 2.75 -1.23 5.28
CA THR A 148 2.41 0.20 5.30
C THR A 148 2.98 0.94 6.51
N ALA A 149 3.02 0.32 7.71
CA ALA A 149 3.59 0.99 8.88
C ALA A 149 5.10 1.22 8.74
N ALA A 150 5.83 0.23 8.26
CA ALA A 150 7.27 0.35 8.00
C ALA A 150 7.56 1.45 6.96
N LEU A 151 6.79 1.50 5.86
CA LEU A 151 6.90 2.54 4.84
C LEU A 151 6.67 3.94 5.43
N TYR A 152 5.57 4.13 6.17
CA TYR A 152 5.20 5.44 6.68
C TYR A 152 6.16 5.95 7.73
N VAL A 153 6.59 5.08 8.65
CA VAL A 153 7.53 5.45 9.72
C VAL A 153 8.91 5.71 9.16
N ALA A 154 9.53 4.74 8.47
CA ALA A 154 10.86 4.89 7.93
C ALA A 154 10.94 6.03 6.90
N GLY A 155 9.96 6.13 6.01
CA GLY A 155 9.92 7.19 5.01
C GLY A 155 9.85 8.58 5.63
N ARG A 156 8.96 8.80 6.61
CA ARG A 156 8.86 10.08 7.30
C ARG A 156 10.12 10.46 8.05
N LEU A 157 10.77 9.52 8.73
CA LEU A 157 12.04 9.75 9.42
C LEU A 157 13.19 10.09 8.45
N ARG A 158 13.07 9.77 7.19
CA ARG A 158 14.03 10.12 6.10
C ARG A 158 13.57 11.29 5.23
N GLY A 159 12.48 11.98 5.61
CA GLY A 159 11.97 13.12 4.84
C GLY A 159 11.32 12.74 3.51
N VAL A 160 10.95 11.48 3.33
CA VAL A 160 10.26 10.96 2.14
C VAL A 160 8.75 11.07 2.32
N LYS A 161 8.05 11.58 1.33
CA LYS A 161 6.59 11.59 1.28
C LYS A 161 6.09 10.20 0.87
N CYS A 162 5.27 9.58 1.71
CA CYS A 162 4.79 8.22 1.50
C CYS A 162 3.27 8.14 1.45
N ALA A 163 2.76 7.28 0.58
CA ALA A 163 1.35 6.86 0.52
C ALA A 163 1.26 5.35 0.28
N SER A 164 0.10 4.76 0.55
CA SER A 164 -0.17 3.34 0.31
C SER A 164 -1.55 3.20 -0.34
N ILE A 165 -1.58 2.50 -1.46
CA ILE A 165 -2.76 2.11 -2.23
C ILE A 165 -2.80 0.59 -2.20
N LEU A 166 -3.84 0.01 -1.62
CA LEU A 166 -3.95 -1.43 -1.45
C LEU A 166 -5.10 -1.96 -2.29
N ASN A 167 -4.86 -3.05 -3.02
CA ASN A 167 -5.88 -3.82 -3.70
C ASN A 167 -6.47 -4.86 -2.74
N VAL A 168 -7.77 -4.89 -2.60
CA VAL A 168 -8.47 -5.89 -1.78
C VAL A 168 -8.46 -7.23 -2.52
N VAL A 169 -7.80 -8.23 -1.92
CA VAL A 169 -7.75 -9.61 -2.46
C VAL A 169 -8.55 -10.60 -1.63
N VAL A 170 -8.90 -10.23 -0.40
CA VAL A 170 -9.77 -11.00 0.50
C VAL A 170 -10.80 -10.03 1.08
N ALA A 171 -12.09 -10.29 0.85
CA ALA A 171 -13.16 -9.53 1.47
C ALA A 171 -13.38 -9.96 2.93
N SER A 172 -14.15 -9.16 3.69
CA SER A 172 -14.50 -9.55 5.06
C SER A 172 -15.35 -10.82 5.06
N GLU A 173 -15.25 -11.64 6.13
CA GLU A 173 -15.98 -12.91 6.23
C GLU A 173 -17.49 -12.77 6.11
N ASP A 174 -18.04 -11.61 6.47
CA ASP A 174 -19.47 -11.33 6.34
C ASP A 174 -19.93 -11.22 4.86
N ASP A 175 -19.00 -10.99 3.92
CA ASP A 175 -19.29 -10.89 2.49
C ASP A 175 -18.94 -12.18 1.72
N LEU A 176 -18.24 -13.14 2.39
CA LEU A 176 -17.80 -14.39 1.75
C LEU A 176 -18.96 -15.27 1.26
N GLN A 177 -20.13 -15.23 1.91
CA GLN A 177 -21.30 -16.01 1.46
C GLN A 177 -21.89 -15.51 0.14
N GLU A 178 -21.80 -14.22 -0.15
CA GLU A 178 -22.19 -13.67 -1.45
C GLU A 178 -21.13 -13.97 -2.53
N GLN A 179 -19.86 -14.05 -2.16
CA GLN A 179 -18.74 -14.26 -3.09
C GLN A 179 -18.50 -15.72 -3.49
N ILE A 180 -18.96 -16.72 -2.69
CA ILE A 180 -18.86 -18.15 -3.04
C ILE A 180 -19.59 -18.44 -4.37
N ASN A 181 -20.62 -17.66 -4.72
CA ASN A 181 -21.34 -17.79 -5.98
C ASN A 181 -20.58 -17.20 -7.20
N HIS A 182 -19.45 -16.48 -6.98
CA HIS A 182 -18.68 -15.80 -8.01
C HIS A 182 -17.18 -16.16 -7.98
N TYR A 183 -16.83 -17.41 -7.62
CA TYR A 183 -15.42 -17.84 -7.45
C TYR A 183 -14.53 -17.62 -8.69
N THR A 184 -15.09 -17.71 -9.87
CA THR A 184 -14.39 -17.42 -11.14
C THR A 184 -14.21 -15.92 -11.41
N ASP A 185 -15.06 -15.07 -10.83
CA ASP A 185 -14.97 -13.62 -11.01
C ASP A 185 -13.99 -12.98 -10.04
N GLY A 186 -13.72 -13.58 -8.87
CA GLY A 186 -12.82 -13.05 -7.85
C GLY A 186 -11.37 -12.91 -8.30
N GLU A 187 -10.82 -13.88 -9.03
CA GLU A 187 -9.46 -13.78 -9.59
C GLU A 187 -9.36 -12.67 -10.64
N ASN A 188 -10.39 -12.51 -11.47
CA ASN A 188 -10.47 -11.43 -12.45
C ASN A 188 -10.59 -10.07 -11.77
N MET A 189 -11.37 -9.95 -10.70
CA MET A 189 -11.55 -8.70 -9.93
C MET A 189 -10.26 -8.29 -9.22
N ALA A 190 -9.58 -9.22 -8.55
CA ALA A 190 -8.28 -8.97 -7.92
C ALA A 190 -7.22 -8.54 -8.94
N SER A 191 -7.15 -9.21 -10.09
CA SER A 191 -6.24 -8.84 -11.19
C SER A 191 -6.57 -7.47 -11.79
N GLN A 192 -7.87 -7.11 -11.88
CA GLN A 192 -8.26 -5.77 -12.31
C GLN A 192 -7.90 -4.72 -11.26
N GLY A 193 -8.09 -5.03 -9.96
CA GLY A 193 -7.67 -4.17 -8.86
C GLY A 193 -6.17 -3.90 -8.88
N GLU A 194 -5.33 -4.91 -9.16
CA GLU A 194 -3.87 -4.72 -9.35
C GLU A 194 -3.55 -3.73 -10.48
N LYS A 195 -4.21 -3.82 -11.62
CA LYS A 195 -4.04 -2.86 -12.71
C LYS A 195 -4.48 -1.46 -12.29
N ASN A 196 -5.57 -1.36 -11.54
CA ASN A 196 -6.11 -0.10 -11.07
C ASN A 196 -5.19 0.58 -10.05
N GLU A 197 -4.58 -0.18 -9.10
CA GLU A 197 -3.63 0.40 -8.14
C GLU A 197 -2.36 0.91 -8.83
N ILE A 198 -1.84 0.16 -9.81
CA ILE A 198 -0.69 0.59 -10.64
C ILE A 198 -1.02 1.92 -11.35
N LEU A 199 -2.17 1.97 -12.02
CA LEU A 199 -2.57 3.16 -12.76
C LEU A 199 -2.81 4.35 -11.82
N THR A 200 -3.46 4.12 -10.68
CA THR A 200 -3.68 5.15 -9.66
C THR A 200 -2.35 5.74 -9.16
N ALA A 201 -1.37 4.90 -8.84
CA ALA A 201 -0.05 5.35 -8.39
C ALA A 201 0.68 6.18 -9.45
N LEU A 202 0.65 5.75 -10.71
CA LEU A 202 1.26 6.46 -11.81
C LEU A 202 0.61 7.83 -12.06
N GLU A 203 -0.72 7.90 -12.05
CA GLU A 203 -1.47 9.16 -12.18
C GLU A 203 -1.23 10.10 -10.99
N ALA A 204 -1.10 9.55 -9.77
CA ALA A 204 -0.76 10.35 -8.59
C ALA A 204 0.62 11.02 -8.72
N PHE A 205 1.63 10.31 -9.23
CA PHE A 205 2.94 10.91 -9.48
C PHE A 205 2.89 12.02 -10.54
N VAL A 206 2.04 11.89 -11.56
CA VAL A 206 1.86 12.97 -12.55
C VAL A 206 1.25 14.22 -11.89
N ARG A 207 0.26 14.04 -11.00
CA ARG A 207 -0.41 15.15 -10.31
C ARG A 207 0.52 15.87 -9.36
N ILE A 208 1.26 15.12 -8.51
CA ILE A 208 2.17 15.74 -7.54
C ILE A 208 3.34 16.47 -8.23
N ASN A 209 3.80 15.98 -9.38
CA ASN A 209 4.87 16.63 -10.14
C ASN A 209 4.41 17.97 -10.74
N LYS A 210 3.15 18.09 -11.17
CA LYS A 210 2.58 19.35 -11.68
C LYS A 210 2.47 20.41 -10.59
N SER A 211 2.00 20.02 -9.41
CA SER A 211 1.86 20.95 -8.26
C SER A 211 3.20 21.44 -7.68
N THR A 212 4.30 20.83 -8.05
CA THR A 212 5.65 21.27 -7.61
C THR A 212 6.29 22.23 -8.62
N THR A 213 5.72 22.38 -9.81
CA THR A 213 6.27 23.18 -10.93
C THR A 213 5.52 24.52 -11.08
N GLU A 214 4.39 24.70 -10.40
CA GLU A 214 3.66 25.97 -10.22
C GLU A 214 4.09 26.67 -8.92
#